data_4e228caac2dfb1f9f38aa799937890c3
#
_entry.id   4e228caac2dfb1f9f38aa799937890c3
#
_cell.length_a   1.000
_cell.length_b   1.000
_cell.length_c   1.000
_cell.angle_alpha   90.00
_cell.angle_beta   90.00
_cell.angle_gamma   90.00
#
_symmetry.space_group_name_H-M   'P 1'
#
loop_
_entity.id
_entity.type
_entity.pdbx_description
1 polymer ?
#
loop_
_entity_poly.entity_id
_entity_poly.type
_entity_poly.pdbx_seq_one_letter_code
_entity_poly.pdbx_strand_id
1 'polypeptide(L)'
;MRPRTDRSELERYHEGLIVCSACLGGEVPKRITAGQFDEAEEAIQWYKNLFGDDYYLEMQRHKATVPRANHECYPLQVNVNKYLQEYARKYNIKLICTNDVHFVDEENAEAHDRLICLSTGKDLDDPSRMLYTKQEWMKTREEMNELFADVPEALSNTLEILDKVEYYSIDHAPVSYTHLRAHETGRN
;
A
#
# COMPACT_ATOMS: atom_id res chain seq x y z
N MET A 1 5.01 19.26 -7.11
CA MET A 1 3.59 19.15 -6.70
C MET A 1 3.31 17.67 -6.51
N ARG A 2 2.66 17.24 -5.41
CA ARG A 2 2.27 15.82 -5.25
C ARG A 2 0.89 15.63 -5.89
N PRO A 3 0.69 14.61 -6.76
CA PRO A 3 -0.62 14.28 -7.30
C PRO A 3 -1.59 13.99 -6.15
N ARG A 4 -2.82 14.42 -6.31
CA ARG A 4 -3.90 14.18 -5.33
C ARG A 4 -5.16 13.83 -6.08
N THR A 5 -5.96 12.96 -5.50
CA THR A 5 -7.30 12.63 -5.94
C THR A 5 -8.26 12.72 -4.77
N ASP A 6 -9.55 12.77 -5.05
CA ASP A 6 -10.61 12.74 -4.06
C ASP A 6 -11.74 11.78 -4.52
N ARG A 7 -12.78 11.68 -3.69
CA ARG A 7 -13.90 10.76 -3.99
C ARG A 7 -14.65 11.14 -5.26
N SER A 8 -14.78 12.42 -5.58
CA SER A 8 -15.49 12.86 -6.78
C SER A 8 -14.76 12.48 -8.06
N GLU A 9 -13.42 12.53 -8.05
CA GLU A 9 -12.60 12.06 -9.17
C GLU A 9 -12.62 10.52 -9.27
N LEU A 10 -12.62 9.82 -8.15
CA LEU A 10 -12.76 8.36 -8.15
C LEU A 10 -14.12 7.93 -8.69
N GLU A 11 -15.21 8.58 -8.30
CA GLU A 11 -16.56 8.31 -8.86
C GLU A 11 -16.61 8.53 -10.36
N ARG A 12 -15.86 9.49 -10.87
CA ARG A 12 -15.82 9.83 -12.30
C ARG A 12 -14.98 8.88 -13.13
N TYR A 13 -13.89 8.34 -12.55
CA TYR A 13 -12.87 7.58 -13.28
C TYR A 13 -12.60 6.19 -12.69
N HIS A 14 -13.58 5.58 -12.02
CA HIS A 14 -13.41 4.30 -11.35
C HIS A 14 -13.38 3.08 -12.29
N GLU A 15 -13.90 3.20 -13.50
CA GLU A 15 -14.00 2.08 -14.44
C GLU A 15 -12.62 1.49 -14.75
N GLY A 16 -12.49 0.16 -14.64
CA GLY A 16 -11.26 -0.57 -14.89
C GLY A 16 -10.21 -0.46 -13.78
N LEU A 17 -10.55 0.12 -12.61
CA LEU A 17 -9.65 0.16 -11.46
C LEU A 17 -9.95 -0.96 -10.46
N ILE A 18 -8.89 -1.62 -10.00
CA ILE A 18 -8.92 -2.50 -8.84
C ILE A 18 -8.37 -1.73 -7.64
N VAL A 19 -9.09 -1.72 -6.52
CA VAL A 19 -8.77 -0.89 -5.35
C VAL A 19 -8.60 -1.74 -4.11
N CYS A 20 -7.55 -1.45 -3.34
CA CYS A 20 -7.23 -2.11 -2.07
C CYS A 20 -7.23 -1.10 -0.92
N SER A 21 -7.51 -1.57 0.31
CA SER A 21 -7.59 -0.69 1.50
C SER A 21 -6.25 -0.13 1.97
N ALA A 22 -5.16 -0.56 1.35
CA ALA A 22 -3.77 -0.14 1.61
C ALA A 22 -3.25 -0.50 3.02
N CYS A 23 -2.06 0.02 3.36
CA CYS A 23 -1.39 -0.18 4.64
C CYS A 23 -2.06 0.60 5.79
N LEU A 24 -1.42 0.67 6.96
CA LEU A 24 -1.91 1.49 8.11
C LEU A 24 -2.16 2.96 7.74
N GLY A 25 -1.56 3.43 6.63
CA GLY A 25 -1.79 4.76 6.07
C GLY A 25 -3.08 4.92 5.27
N GLY A 26 -3.77 3.83 4.91
CA GLY A 26 -5.04 3.86 4.18
C GLY A 26 -6.20 4.44 4.99
N GLU A 27 -7.28 4.85 4.33
CA GLU A 27 -8.43 5.48 4.98
C GLU A 27 -9.07 4.54 6.02
N VAL A 28 -9.38 3.31 5.64
CA VAL A 28 -10.02 2.33 6.53
C VAL A 28 -9.12 1.94 7.71
N PRO A 29 -7.85 1.54 7.51
CA PRO A 29 -6.94 1.24 8.62
C PRO A 29 -6.73 2.43 9.57
N LYS A 30 -6.63 3.65 9.07
CA LYS A 30 -6.52 4.86 9.92
C LYS A 30 -7.73 5.06 10.81
N ARG A 31 -8.95 4.88 10.27
CA ARG A 31 -10.19 5.00 11.05
C ARG A 31 -10.23 3.95 12.16
N ILE A 32 -9.89 2.70 11.85
CA ILE A 32 -9.81 1.62 12.84
C ILE A 32 -8.80 1.96 13.94
N THR A 33 -7.59 2.39 13.57
CA THR A 33 -6.53 2.76 14.53
C THR A 33 -6.93 3.93 15.42
N ALA A 34 -7.73 4.86 14.90
CA ALA A 34 -8.27 5.99 15.65
C ALA A 34 -9.51 5.64 16.51
N GLY A 35 -10.01 4.39 16.45
CA GLY A 35 -11.24 3.97 17.13
C GLY A 35 -12.53 4.50 16.49
N GLN A 36 -12.45 5.00 15.27
CA GLN A 36 -13.54 5.55 14.47
C GLN A 36 -14.18 4.43 13.62
N PHE A 37 -14.85 3.48 14.29
CA PHE A 37 -15.33 2.26 13.63
C PHE A 37 -16.49 2.52 12.67
N ASP A 38 -17.40 3.41 13.04
CA ASP A 38 -18.54 3.77 12.18
C ASP A 38 -18.05 4.42 10.88
N GLU A 39 -17.11 5.36 10.96
CA GLU A 39 -16.51 5.99 9.78
C GLU A 39 -15.66 5.03 8.96
N ALA A 40 -15.06 4.00 9.58
CA ALA A 40 -14.37 2.94 8.85
C ALA A 40 -15.36 2.09 8.03
N GLU A 41 -16.50 1.75 8.61
CA GLU A 41 -17.57 1.02 7.93
C GLU A 41 -18.21 1.85 6.81
N GLU A 42 -18.46 3.14 7.02
CA GLU A 42 -18.95 4.05 5.96
C GLU A 42 -17.97 4.11 4.79
N ALA A 43 -16.68 4.21 5.05
CA ALA A 43 -15.65 4.19 4.01
C ALA A 43 -15.65 2.86 3.24
N ILE A 44 -15.69 1.72 3.95
CA ILE A 44 -15.75 0.39 3.33
C ILE A 44 -16.97 0.27 2.42
N GLN A 45 -18.15 0.70 2.89
CA GLN A 45 -19.38 0.63 2.11
C GLN A 45 -19.31 1.52 0.87
N TRP A 46 -18.74 2.73 1.00
CA TRP A 46 -18.53 3.62 -0.14
C TRP A 46 -17.64 2.98 -1.21
N TYR A 47 -16.49 2.43 -0.82
CA TYR A 47 -15.60 1.73 -1.76
C TYR A 47 -16.27 0.50 -2.36
N LYS A 48 -16.94 -0.33 -1.56
CA LYS A 48 -17.64 -1.52 -2.06
C LYS A 48 -18.77 -1.17 -3.04
N ASN A 49 -19.52 -0.10 -2.78
CA ASN A 49 -20.57 0.35 -3.68
C ASN A 49 -20.03 0.87 -5.01
N LEU A 50 -18.86 1.54 -5.00
CA LEU A 50 -18.25 2.11 -6.19
C LEU A 50 -17.53 1.05 -7.04
N PHE A 51 -16.72 0.20 -6.41
CA PHE A 51 -15.83 -0.74 -7.09
C PHE A 51 -16.35 -2.18 -7.12
N GLY A 52 -17.41 -2.49 -6.40
CA GLY A 52 -18.01 -3.83 -6.39
C GLY A 52 -17.02 -4.91 -5.97
N ASP A 53 -16.82 -5.90 -6.83
CA ASP A 53 -15.89 -7.02 -6.59
C ASP A 53 -14.43 -6.70 -6.93
N ASP A 54 -14.15 -5.48 -7.36
CA ASP A 54 -12.79 -4.96 -7.56
C ASP A 54 -12.27 -4.17 -6.35
N TYR A 55 -13.01 -4.17 -5.23
CA TYR A 55 -12.55 -3.67 -3.95
C TYR A 55 -12.11 -4.81 -3.02
N TYR A 56 -10.89 -4.69 -2.46
CA TYR A 56 -10.28 -5.66 -1.57
C TYR A 56 -9.85 -5.02 -0.25
N LEU A 57 -10.02 -5.75 0.86
CA LEU A 57 -9.43 -5.40 2.14
C LEU A 57 -8.05 -6.04 2.26
N GLU A 58 -7.05 -5.21 2.56
CA GLU A 58 -5.64 -5.58 2.47
C GLU A 58 -5.03 -5.77 3.84
N MET A 59 -4.49 -6.96 4.10
CA MET A 59 -3.81 -7.31 5.34
C MET A 59 -2.29 -7.28 5.16
N GLN A 60 -1.60 -6.73 6.15
CA GLN A 60 -0.13 -6.68 6.21
C GLN A 60 0.37 -7.13 7.57
N ARG A 61 1.58 -7.69 7.63
CA ARG A 61 2.22 -8.18 8.86
C ARG A 61 3.71 -7.90 8.84
N HIS A 62 4.14 -6.87 9.56
CA HIS A 62 5.55 -6.45 9.63
C HIS A 62 6.04 -6.48 11.07
N LYS A 63 6.45 -7.64 11.56
CA LYS A 63 6.99 -7.80 12.90
C LYS A 63 8.48 -7.50 12.92
N ALA A 64 8.85 -6.32 13.40
CA ALA A 64 10.25 -5.91 13.55
C ALA A 64 11.04 -6.91 14.40
N THR A 65 12.22 -7.30 13.90
CA THR A 65 13.12 -8.29 14.52
C THR A 65 14.42 -7.68 15.05
N VAL A 66 14.70 -6.43 14.69
CA VAL A 66 15.95 -5.75 15.04
C VAL A 66 15.70 -4.48 15.88
N PRO A 67 16.61 -4.10 16.79
CA PRO A 67 16.37 -2.99 17.73
C PRO A 67 16.07 -1.63 17.08
N ARG A 68 16.74 -1.31 15.97
CA ARG A 68 16.53 -0.05 15.23
C ARG A 68 15.46 -0.21 14.15
N ALA A 69 14.25 -0.50 14.57
CA ALA A 69 13.10 -0.66 13.68
C ALA A 69 11.81 -0.17 14.36
N ASN A 70 10.75 0.02 13.60
CA ASN A 70 9.45 0.39 14.11
C ASN A 70 8.74 -0.84 14.72
N HIS A 71 8.79 -0.96 16.04
CA HIS A 71 8.14 -2.04 16.78
C HIS A 71 6.65 -1.79 17.06
N GLU A 72 6.14 -0.57 16.84
CA GLU A 72 4.73 -0.21 17.09
C GLU A 72 3.83 -0.61 15.92
N CYS A 73 4.40 -0.80 14.73
CA CYS A 73 3.65 -1.12 13.52
C CYS A 73 2.89 -2.45 13.65
N TYR A 74 3.57 -3.52 14.07
CA TYR A 74 2.97 -4.85 14.11
C TYR A 74 1.78 -4.98 15.06
N PRO A 75 1.80 -4.48 16.32
CA PRO A 75 0.63 -4.46 17.19
C PRO A 75 -0.57 -3.73 16.57
N LEU A 76 -0.34 -2.62 15.86
CA LEU A 76 -1.39 -1.90 15.16
C LEU A 76 -1.95 -2.74 14.00
N GLN A 77 -1.09 -3.39 13.21
CA GLN A 77 -1.52 -4.27 12.14
C GLN A 77 -2.32 -5.48 12.66
N VAL A 78 -1.93 -6.08 13.77
CA VAL A 78 -2.70 -7.17 14.40
C VAL A 78 -4.11 -6.72 14.75
N ASN A 79 -4.25 -5.54 15.36
CA ASN A 79 -5.55 -4.96 15.67
C ASN A 79 -6.37 -4.66 14.42
N VAL A 80 -5.79 -3.97 13.44
CA VAL A 80 -6.45 -3.63 12.17
C VAL A 80 -6.89 -4.89 11.42
N ASN A 81 -6.01 -5.88 11.28
CA ASN A 81 -6.29 -7.12 10.57
C ASN A 81 -7.48 -7.89 11.17
N LYS A 82 -7.66 -7.83 12.49
CA LYS A 82 -8.84 -8.41 13.15
C LYS A 82 -10.13 -7.77 12.62
N TYR A 83 -10.20 -6.45 12.60
CA TYR A 83 -11.38 -5.73 12.09
C TYR A 83 -11.56 -5.93 10.58
N LEU A 84 -10.48 -5.94 9.80
CA LEU A 84 -10.57 -6.21 8.37
C LEU A 84 -11.18 -7.59 8.09
N GLN A 85 -10.82 -8.62 8.85
CA GLN A 85 -11.43 -9.95 8.74
C GLN A 85 -12.92 -9.95 9.13
N GLU A 86 -13.31 -9.19 10.15
CA GLU A 86 -14.71 -9.04 10.55
C GLU A 86 -15.52 -8.32 9.45
N TYR A 87 -14.99 -7.21 8.92
CA TYR A 87 -15.63 -6.44 7.87
C TYR A 87 -15.68 -7.19 6.53
N ALA A 88 -14.65 -7.96 6.20
CA ALA A 88 -14.63 -8.82 5.03
C ALA A 88 -15.83 -9.78 5.02
N ARG A 89 -16.09 -10.45 6.15
CA ARG A 89 -17.26 -11.32 6.32
C ARG A 89 -18.58 -10.54 6.31
N LYS A 90 -18.63 -9.41 7.03
CA LYS A 90 -19.84 -8.60 7.17
C LYS A 90 -20.33 -8.02 5.84
N TYR A 91 -19.41 -7.57 4.99
CA TYR A 91 -19.71 -6.87 3.74
C TYR A 91 -19.44 -7.71 2.49
N ASN A 92 -19.12 -9.00 2.65
CA ASN A 92 -18.77 -9.90 1.55
C ASN A 92 -17.68 -9.28 0.64
N ILE A 93 -16.58 -8.85 1.25
CA ILE A 93 -15.41 -8.30 0.56
C ILE A 93 -14.26 -9.29 0.71
N LYS A 94 -13.53 -9.54 -0.37
CA LYS A 94 -12.37 -10.43 -0.33
C LYS A 94 -11.19 -9.78 0.39
N LEU A 95 -10.48 -10.60 1.18
CA LEU A 95 -9.20 -10.21 1.78
C LEU A 95 -8.06 -10.54 0.84
N ILE A 96 -7.04 -9.73 0.85
CA ILE A 96 -5.74 -10.01 0.23
C ILE A 96 -4.61 -9.81 1.25
N CYS A 97 -3.44 -10.39 0.96
CA CYS A 97 -2.24 -10.21 1.77
C CYS A 97 -1.15 -9.58 0.92
N THR A 98 -0.53 -8.51 1.43
CA THR A 98 0.60 -7.83 0.79
C THR A 98 1.73 -7.60 1.78
N ASN A 99 2.90 -7.23 1.27
CA ASN A 99 4.06 -6.92 2.11
C ASN A 99 4.54 -5.48 1.99
N ASP A 100 3.78 -4.58 1.37
CA ASP A 100 4.13 -3.15 1.25
C ASP A 100 5.63 -2.95 0.89
N VAL A 101 6.06 -3.58 -0.21
CA VAL A 101 7.48 -3.74 -0.58
C VAL A 101 8.13 -2.39 -0.85
N HIS A 102 9.23 -2.10 -0.16
CA HIS A 102 10.04 -0.89 -0.30
C HIS A 102 11.47 -1.16 -0.77
N PHE A 103 11.94 -2.39 -0.65
CA PHE A 103 13.26 -2.83 -1.09
C PHE A 103 13.23 -4.32 -1.48
N VAL A 104 14.26 -4.78 -2.20
CA VAL A 104 14.23 -6.11 -2.85
C VAL A 104 14.53 -7.22 -1.85
N ASP A 105 15.68 -7.17 -1.17
CA ASP A 105 16.17 -8.21 -0.28
C ASP A 105 16.20 -7.73 1.16
N GLU A 106 16.08 -8.65 2.14
CA GLU A 106 16.14 -8.33 3.57
C GLU A 106 17.39 -7.52 3.95
N GLU A 107 18.55 -7.85 3.37
CA GLU A 107 19.83 -7.15 3.60
C GLU A 107 19.83 -5.69 3.12
N ASN A 108 18.90 -5.31 2.22
CA ASN A 108 18.76 -3.92 1.75
C ASN A 108 18.09 -2.99 2.77
N ALA A 109 17.57 -3.52 3.87
CA ALA A 109 16.87 -2.74 4.90
C ALA A 109 17.70 -1.59 5.47
N GLU A 110 19.02 -1.80 5.68
CA GLU A 110 19.91 -0.76 6.18
C GLU A 110 20.17 0.34 5.12
N ALA A 111 20.28 -0.03 3.86
CA ALA A 111 20.42 0.94 2.76
C ALA A 111 19.14 1.79 2.63
N HIS A 112 17.96 1.17 2.71
CA HIS A 112 16.68 1.84 2.71
C HIS A 112 16.55 2.83 3.89
N ASP A 113 16.93 2.42 5.10
CA ASP A 113 16.90 3.28 6.30
C ASP A 113 17.74 4.56 6.11
N ARG A 114 18.94 4.44 5.49
CA ARG A 114 19.79 5.58 5.15
C ARG A 114 19.18 6.48 4.07
N LEU A 115 18.51 5.91 3.06
CA LEU A 115 17.80 6.66 2.03
C LEU A 115 16.64 7.48 2.62
N ILE A 116 15.93 6.93 3.61
CA ILE A 116 14.88 7.65 4.34
C ILE A 116 15.49 8.84 5.08
N CYS A 117 16.62 8.67 5.77
CA CYS A 117 17.33 9.77 6.44
C CYS A 117 17.72 10.86 5.45
N LEU A 118 18.30 10.49 4.31
CA LEU A 118 18.68 11.43 3.26
C LEU A 118 17.46 12.20 2.71
N SER A 119 16.38 11.50 2.43
CA SER A 119 15.16 12.11 1.84
C SER A 119 14.42 13.03 2.81
N THR A 120 14.52 12.78 4.11
CA THR A 120 13.85 13.55 5.17
C THR A 120 14.74 14.60 5.83
N GLY A 121 16.05 14.63 5.50
CA GLY A 121 17.03 15.53 6.12
C GLY A 121 17.27 15.21 7.60
N LYS A 122 17.20 13.93 7.98
CA LYS A 122 17.38 13.46 9.36
C LYS A 122 18.65 12.62 9.48
N ASP A 123 19.31 12.70 10.65
CA ASP A 123 20.42 11.83 10.97
C ASP A 123 19.95 10.46 11.48
N LEU A 124 20.82 9.45 11.35
CA LEU A 124 20.54 8.09 11.81
C LEU A 124 20.25 7.99 13.32
N ASP A 125 20.80 8.90 14.10
CA ASP A 125 20.61 8.94 15.56
C ASP A 125 19.50 9.90 16.01
N ASP A 126 18.80 10.58 15.07
CA ASP A 126 17.68 11.43 15.40
C ASP A 126 16.49 10.58 15.88
N PRO A 127 16.02 10.74 17.14
CA PRO A 127 14.93 9.94 17.68
C PRO A 127 13.57 10.24 17.04
N SER A 128 13.45 11.36 16.33
CA SER A 128 12.21 11.78 15.64
C SER A 128 12.15 11.33 14.18
N ARG A 129 13.16 10.59 13.70
CA ARG A 129 13.18 10.13 12.32
C ARG A 129 12.15 9.04 12.06
N MET A 130 11.70 8.94 10.82
CA MET A 130 10.84 7.85 10.39
C MET A 130 11.62 6.52 10.42
N LEU A 131 11.01 5.51 11.03
CA LEU A 131 11.49 4.14 11.08
C LEU A 131 10.51 3.21 10.38
N TYR A 132 11.02 2.35 9.52
CA TYR A 132 10.31 1.18 9.00
C TYR A 132 10.54 -0.04 9.91
N THR A 133 9.77 -1.10 9.69
CA THR A 133 9.92 -2.35 10.46
C THR A 133 11.13 -3.15 10.01
N LYS A 134 11.67 -2.85 8.84
CA LYS A 134 12.70 -3.61 8.12
C LYS A 134 12.21 -4.99 7.65
N GLN A 135 10.89 -5.15 7.50
CA GLN A 135 10.23 -6.34 6.99
C GLN A 135 9.64 -6.14 5.59
N GLU A 136 9.82 -4.96 5.01
CA GLU A 136 9.18 -4.51 3.76
C GLU A 136 9.99 -4.91 2.51
N TRP A 137 10.64 -6.12 2.52
CA TRP A 137 11.29 -6.67 1.34
C TRP A 137 10.35 -7.50 0.47
N MET A 138 10.77 -7.82 -0.75
CA MET A 138 10.04 -8.68 -1.67
C MET A 138 10.12 -10.13 -1.22
N LYS A 139 9.19 -10.54 -0.36
CA LYS A 139 9.11 -11.90 0.16
C LYS A 139 8.76 -12.91 -0.94
N THR A 140 9.32 -14.10 -0.84
CA THR A 140 8.98 -15.24 -1.66
C THR A 140 7.54 -15.70 -1.38
N ARG A 141 7.01 -16.53 -2.27
CA ARG A 141 5.69 -17.14 -2.08
C ARG A 141 5.64 -17.99 -0.81
N GLU A 142 6.70 -18.70 -0.53
CA GLU A 142 6.86 -19.56 0.64
C GLU A 142 6.83 -18.73 1.93
N GLU A 143 7.59 -17.63 1.99
CA GLU A 143 7.60 -16.70 3.14
C GLU A 143 6.22 -16.05 3.36
N MET A 144 5.54 -15.66 2.30
CA MET A 144 4.17 -15.12 2.41
C MET A 144 3.18 -16.18 2.88
N ASN A 145 3.30 -17.44 2.42
CA ASN A 145 2.45 -18.54 2.87
C ASN A 145 2.66 -18.85 4.37
N GLU A 146 3.90 -18.79 4.86
CA GLU A 146 4.19 -18.95 6.29
C GLU A 146 3.62 -17.79 7.11
N LEU A 147 3.81 -16.56 6.62
CA LEU A 147 3.39 -15.34 7.31
C LEU A 147 1.87 -15.25 7.47
N PHE A 148 1.10 -15.78 6.52
CA PHE A 148 -0.36 -15.72 6.47
C PHE A 148 -1.02 -17.11 6.47
N ALA A 149 -0.37 -18.11 7.06
CA ALA A 149 -0.85 -19.50 7.08
C ALA A 149 -2.24 -19.68 7.71
N ASP A 150 -2.66 -18.73 8.56
CA ASP A 150 -3.97 -18.71 9.23
C ASP A 150 -5.10 -18.11 8.36
N VAL A 151 -4.77 -17.48 7.21
CA VAL A 151 -5.74 -16.89 6.26
C VAL A 151 -5.38 -17.24 4.81
N PRO A 152 -5.32 -18.52 4.45
CA PRO A 152 -4.84 -18.97 3.13
C PRO A 152 -5.72 -18.45 1.97
N GLU A 153 -6.98 -18.18 2.20
CA GLU A 153 -7.88 -17.59 1.19
C GLU A 153 -7.45 -16.17 0.81
N ALA A 154 -6.87 -15.39 1.71
CA ALA A 154 -6.38 -14.06 1.40
C ALA A 154 -5.14 -14.08 0.51
N LEU A 155 -4.32 -15.12 0.61
CA LEU A 155 -3.20 -15.36 -0.30
C LEU A 155 -3.70 -15.77 -1.70
N SER A 156 -4.69 -16.68 -1.79
CA SER A 156 -5.24 -17.10 -3.08
C SER A 156 -5.97 -15.95 -3.80
N ASN A 157 -6.64 -15.06 -3.08
CA ASN A 157 -7.30 -13.89 -3.65
C ASN A 157 -6.31 -12.90 -4.31
N THR A 158 -5.04 -12.89 -3.90
CA THR A 158 -4.00 -12.09 -4.56
C THR A 158 -3.78 -12.54 -6.01
N LEU A 159 -3.88 -13.85 -6.27
CA LEU A 159 -3.80 -14.40 -7.63
C LEU A 159 -5.02 -14.02 -8.47
N GLU A 160 -6.19 -13.90 -7.86
CA GLU A 160 -7.39 -13.42 -8.54
C GLU A 160 -7.22 -12.01 -9.12
N ILE A 161 -6.54 -11.12 -8.38
CA ILE A 161 -6.23 -9.78 -8.89
C ILE A 161 -5.38 -9.88 -10.16
N LEU A 162 -4.37 -10.76 -10.18
CA LEU A 162 -3.53 -10.97 -11.36
C LEU A 162 -4.36 -11.45 -12.56
N ASP A 163 -5.31 -12.36 -12.33
CA ASP A 163 -6.18 -12.91 -13.37
C ASP A 163 -7.17 -11.86 -13.94
N LYS A 164 -7.50 -10.84 -13.16
CA LYS A 164 -8.37 -9.72 -13.58
C LYS A 164 -7.65 -8.69 -14.44
N VAL A 165 -6.31 -8.59 -14.35
CA VAL A 165 -5.54 -7.59 -15.09
C VAL A 165 -5.44 -7.99 -16.55
N GLU A 166 -6.05 -7.20 -17.43
CA GLU A 166 -5.91 -7.35 -18.87
C GLU A 166 -4.61 -6.72 -19.36
N TYR A 167 -4.08 -7.23 -20.49
CA TYR A 167 -2.90 -6.61 -21.10
C TYR A 167 -3.22 -5.20 -21.58
N TYR A 168 -2.46 -4.22 -21.10
CA TYR A 168 -2.54 -2.82 -21.56
C TYR A 168 -1.13 -2.21 -21.61
N SER A 169 -0.97 -1.15 -22.38
CA SER A 169 0.26 -0.37 -22.44
C SER A 169 0.00 1.05 -21.92
N ILE A 170 0.88 1.52 -21.06
CA ILE A 170 0.94 2.92 -20.62
C ILE A 170 1.88 3.75 -21.50
N ASP A 171 2.49 3.12 -22.52
CA ASP A 171 3.36 3.81 -23.47
C ASP A 171 2.51 4.73 -24.33
N HIS A 172 2.60 6.01 -24.04
CA HIS A 172 2.11 7.06 -24.91
C HIS A 172 3.20 7.46 -25.91
N ALA A 173 2.79 7.84 -27.13
CA ALA A 173 3.73 8.43 -28.09
C ALA A 173 4.51 9.56 -27.37
N PRO A 174 5.85 9.58 -27.51
CA PRO A 174 6.66 10.55 -26.80
C PRO A 174 6.16 11.96 -27.10
N VAL A 175 5.78 12.68 -26.04
CA VAL A 175 5.41 14.10 -26.15
C VAL A 175 6.68 14.81 -26.61
N SER A 176 6.66 15.36 -27.83
CA SER A 176 7.75 16.19 -28.32
C SER A 176 7.79 17.47 -27.48
N TYR A 177 8.80 17.61 -26.63
CA TYR A 177 9.07 18.82 -25.87
C TYR A 177 9.64 19.92 -26.80
N THR A 178 8.85 20.34 -27.78
CA THR A 178 9.26 21.37 -28.75
C THR A 178 9.66 22.69 -28.08
N HIS A 179 9.09 23.00 -26.91
CA HIS A 179 9.44 24.17 -26.12
C HIS A 179 10.84 24.10 -25.47
N LEU A 180 11.37 22.94 -25.15
CA LEU A 180 12.74 22.79 -24.65
C LEU A 180 13.78 23.01 -25.76
N ARG A 181 13.48 22.57 -27.00
CA ARG A 181 14.34 22.83 -28.16
C ARG A 181 14.41 24.31 -28.53
N ALA A 182 13.32 25.08 -28.30
CA ALA A 182 13.31 26.50 -28.58
C ALA A 182 14.24 27.33 -27.67
N HIS A 183 14.52 26.84 -26.44
CA HIS A 183 15.46 27.48 -25.53
C HIS A 183 16.92 27.12 -25.77
N GLU A 184 17.21 25.98 -26.38
CA GLU A 184 18.61 25.57 -26.69
C GLU A 184 19.16 26.25 -27.96
N THR A 185 18.32 26.72 -28.89
CA THR A 185 18.75 27.38 -30.13
C THR A 185 19.06 28.86 -29.97
N GLY A 186 18.90 29.44 -28.78
CA GLY A 186 19.16 30.85 -28.49
C GLY A 186 20.54 31.17 -27.94
N ARG A 187 21.48 30.20 -27.92
CA ARG A 187 22.88 30.40 -27.50
C ARG A 187 23.85 29.97 -28.59
N ASN A 188 24.06 30.87 -29.55
CA ASN A 188 25.30 31.01 -30.31
C ASN A 188 25.61 32.52 -30.40
#